data_cc37d4a7b5d6377f0c3724a43d600a0f
#
_entry.id   cc37d4a7b5d6377f0c3724a43d600a0f
#
_cell.length_a   1.000
_cell.length_b   1.000
_cell.length_c   1.000
_cell.angle_alpha   90.00
_cell.angle_beta   90.00
_cell.angle_gamma   90.00
#
_symmetry.space_group_name_H-M   'P 1'
#
loop_
_entity.id
_entity.type
_entity.pdbx_description
1 polymer ?
#
loop_
_entity_poly.entity_id
_entity_poly.type
_entity_poly.pdbx_seq_one_letter_code
_entity_poly.pdbx_strand_id
1 'polypeptide(L)'
;MAFTEWLKHELFSGWSRFEAGWLLFFLLIQMVVFFIQPDSIAATIAAVSGVLCVVFVGKGKISNYFFGLISVSLYAYVSYTYKLYGEMMLNLLVYVPVQFIGFYMWRRHMTRDNTVNPDSAEEVVAKSLGFGQWVWVVVAAVIGTLAYTELLKSLGSALPALDGATVVVSIVAQVLMVLRYREQWVLWIVVNILTISLWAAMWLHHGETSLP
;
A
#
# COMPACT_ATOMS: atom_id res chain seq x y z
N MET A 1 6.00 -29.78 -5.82
CA MET A 1 6.56 -28.79 -6.77
C MET A 1 7.90 -28.32 -6.24
N ALA A 2 8.98 -28.32 -7.04
CA ALA A 2 10.27 -27.82 -6.56
C ALA A 2 10.13 -26.31 -6.28
N PHE A 3 10.84 -25.77 -5.28
CA PHE A 3 10.77 -24.35 -4.90
C PHE A 3 10.99 -23.40 -6.10
N THR A 4 11.92 -23.77 -6.99
CA THR A 4 12.20 -23.02 -8.23
C THR A 4 11.03 -22.97 -9.20
N GLU A 5 10.28 -24.05 -9.35
CA GLU A 5 9.08 -24.12 -10.19
C GLU A 5 7.93 -23.32 -9.59
N TRP A 6 7.75 -23.39 -8.26
CA TRP A 6 6.80 -22.55 -7.56
C TRP A 6 7.12 -21.06 -7.74
N LEU A 7 8.39 -20.68 -7.57
CA LEU A 7 8.82 -19.28 -7.71
C LEU A 7 8.60 -18.76 -9.13
N LYS A 8 8.91 -19.57 -10.15
CA LYS A 8 8.63 -19.20 -11.55
C LYS A 8 7.14 -19.02 -11.79
N HIS A 9 6.31 -19.92 -11.29
CA HIS A 9 4.87 -19.83 -11.41
C HIS A 9 4.34 -18.58 -10.69
N GLU A 10 4.78 -18.34 -9.46
CA GLU A 10 4.37 -17.19 -8.65
C GLU A 10 4.72 -15.85 -9.32
N LEU A 11 5.93 -15.72 -9.86
CA LEU A 11 6.39 -14.45 -10.43
C LEU A 11 5.96 -14.22 -11.87
N PHE A 12 5.86 -15.28 -12.70
CA PHE A 12 5.73 -15.15 -14.15
C PHE A 12 4.45 -15.74 -14.74
N SER A 13 3.60 -16.45 -13.96
CA SER A 13 2.35 -16.98 -14.50
C SER A 13 1.21 -15.96 -14.46
N GLY A 14 0.24 -16.15 -15.36
CA GLY A 14 -1.00 -15.36 -15.36
C GLY A 14 -0.85 -13.90 -15.78
N TRP A 15 0.22 -13.52 -16.51
CA TRP A 15 0.41 -12.16 -17.00
C TRP A 15 -0.30 -11.94 -18.34
N SER A 16 -1.18 -10.94 -18.40
CA SER A 16 -1.63 -10.38 -19.66
C SER A 16 -0.55 -9.45 -20.26
N ARG A 17 -0.59 -9.25 -21.58
CA ARG A 17 0.32 -8.30 -22.24
C ARG A 17 0.15 -6.87 -21.72
N PHE A 18 -1.06 -6.51 -21.32
CA PHE A 18 -1.36 -5.21 -20.75
C PHE A 18 -0.71 -5.04 -19.36
N GLU A 19 -0.87 -6.00 -18.45
CA GLU A 19 -0.27 -5.96 -17.11
C GLU A 19 1.27 -5.92 -17.17
N ALA A 20 1.86 -6.75 -18.02
CA ALA A 20 3.30 -6.74 -18.23
C ALA A 20 3.79 -5.38 -18.80
N GLY A 21 3.05 -4.80 -19.74
CA GLY A 21 3.32 -3.49 -20.29
C GLY A 21 3.23 -2.38 -19.23
N TRP A 22 2.19 -2.41 -18.39
CA TRP A 22 2.02 -1.48 -17.28
C TRP A 22 3.17 -1.58 -16.26
N LEU A 23 3.52 -2.79 -15.85
CA LEU A 23 4.63 -2.98 -14.92
C LEU A 23 5.94 -2.44 -15.51
N LEU A 24 6.23 -2.79 -16.77
CA LEU A 24 7.43 -2.28 -17.45
C LEU A 24 7.44 -0.76 -17.53
N PHE A 25 6.31 -0.13 -17.84
CA PHE A 25 6.16 1.33 -17.88
C PHE A 25 6.49 1.98 -16.54
N PHE A 26 5.94 1.48 -15.42
CA PHE A 26 6.25 2.02 -14.10
C PHE A 26 7.71 1.79 -13.70
N LEU A 27 8.29 0.64 -14.02
CA LEU A 27 9.70 0.37 -13.75
C LEU A 27 10.61 1.30 -14.56
N LEU A 28 10.28 1.58 -15.82
CA LEU A 28 11.00 2.54 -16.65
C LEU A 28 10.90 3.96 -16.09
N ILE A 29 9.72 4.39 -15.62
CA ILE A 29 9.57 5.69 -14.96
C ILE A 29 10.49 5.76 -13.73
N GLN A 30 10.51 4.74 -12.88
CA GLN A 30 11.39 4.72 -11.71
C GLN A 30 12.88 4.82 -12.10
N MET A 31 13.28 4.14 -13.15
CA MET A 31 14.64 4.24 -13.67
C MET A 31 14.95 5.66 -14.20
N VAL A 32 14.03 6.25 -14.94
CA VAL A 32 14.18 7.63 -15.44
C VAL A 32 14.31 8.63 -14.28
N VAL A 33 13.43 8.51 -13.25
CA VAL A 33 13.50 9.36 -12.06
C VAL A 33 14.84 9.20 -11.35
N PHE A 34 15.32 7.98 -11.18
CA PHE A 34 16.63 7.71 -10.57
C PHE A 34 17.79 8.39 -11.30
N PHE A 35 17.76 8.46 -12.65
CA PHE A 35 18.82 9.11 -13.41
C PHE A 35 18.68 10.65 -13.44
N ILE A 36 17.46 11.20 -13.35
CA ILE A 36 17.21 12.65 -13.36
C ILE A 36 17.45 13.25 -11.97
N GLN A 37 16.96 12.57 -10.94
CA GLN A 37 17.14 12.95 -9.54
C GLN A 37 17.67 11.75 -8.77
N PRO A 38 18.99 11.56 -8.73
CA PRO A 38 19.59 10.44 -8.01
C PRO A 38 19.25 10.54 -6.54
N ASP A 39 18.36 9.67 -6.09
CA ASP A 39 18.07 9.46 -4.67
C ASP A 39 18.94 8.31 -4.13
N SER A 40 18.81 8.01 -2.86
CA SER A 40 19.53 6.89 -2.27
C SER A 40 19.13 5.57 -2.96
N ILE A 41 20.07 4.64 -3.10
CA ILE A 41 19.79 3.29 -3.61
C ILE A 41 18.67 2.63 -2.81
N ALA A 42 18.63 2.88 -1.49
CA ALA A 42 17.57 2.38 -0.62
C ALA A 42 16.18 2.91 -1.01
N ALA A 43 16.06 4.20 -1.34
CA ALA A 43 14.81 4.81 -1.80
C ALA A 43 14.37 4.19 -3.14
N THR A 44 15.30 4.00 -4.07
CA THR A 44 14.99 3.37 -5.37
C THR A 44 14.53 1.92 -5.21
N ILE A 45 15.19 1.11 -4.36
CA ILE A 45 14.76 -0.27 -4.09
C ILE A 45 13.40 -0.27 -3.38
N ALA A 46 13.15 0.65 -2.44
CA ALA A 46 11.86 0.80 -1.78
C ALA A 46 10.75 1.08 -2.80
N ALA A 47 10.97 2.03 -3.72
CA ALA A 47 10.00 2.42 -4.74
C ALA A 47 9.71 1.27 -5.73
N VAL A 48 10.74 0.62 -6.27
CA VAL A 48 10.60 -0.54 -7.17
C VAL A 48 9.86 -1.68 -6.47
N SER A 49 10.23 -2.00 -5.22
CA SER A 49 9.57 -3.04 -4.45
C SER A 49 8.12 -2.68 -4.15
N GLY A 50 7.82 -1.39 -3.91
CA GLY A 50 6.46 -0.89 -3.73
C GLY A 50 5.59 -1.10 -4.98
N VAL A 51 6.09 -0.78 -6.17
CA VAL A 51 5.39 -1.03 -7.44
C VAL A 51 5.11 -2.52 -7.61
N LEU A 52 6.10 -3.38 -7.38
CA LEU A 52 5.92 -4.83 -7.45
C LEU A 52 4.88 -5.31 -6.43
N CYS A 53 4.93 -4.83 -5.19
CA CYS A 53 3.95 -5.15 -4.16
C CYS A 53 2.52 -4.88 -4.65
N VAL A 54 2.24 -3.67 -5.13
CA VAL A 54 0.91 -3.26 -5.60
C VAL A 54 0.42 -4.13 -6.76
N VAL A 55 1.28 -4.41 -7.74
CA VAL A 55 0.93 -5.26 -8.89
C VAL A 55 0.61 -6.68 -8.43
N PHE A 56 1.40 -7.27 -7.53
CA PHE A 56 1.15 -8.62 -7.00
C PHE A 56 -0.08 -8.68 -6.08
N VAL A 57 -0.41 -7.60 -5.35
CA VAL A 57 -1.71 -7.48 -4.65
C VAL A 57 -2.86 -7.55 -5.64
N GLY A 58 -2.78 -6.81 -6.75
CA GLY A 58 -3.79 -6.82 -7.81
C GLY A 58 -3.99 -8.19 -8.44
N LYS A 59 -2.94 -9.00 -8.50
CA LYS A 59 -2.96 -10.38 -9.01
C LYS A 59 -3.33 -11.43 -7.95
N GLY A 60 -3.57 -11.03 -6.70
CA GLY A 60 -3.86 -11.97 -5.60
C GLY A 60 -2.66 -12.85 -5.21
N LYS A 61 -1.45 -12.51 -5.60
CA LYS A 61 -0.24 -13.32 -5.37
C LYS A 61 0.37 -13.02 -4.01
N ILE A 62 0.79 -14.06 -3.29
CA ILE A 62 1.32 -13.95 -1.92
C ILE A 62 2.70 -13.26 -1.87
N SER A 63 3.42 -13.26 -2.98
CA SER A 63 4.70 -12.55 -3.14
C SER A 63 4.61 -11.04 -2.91
N ASN A 64 3.39 -10.46 -2.96
CA ASN A 64 3.18 -9.05 -2.60
C ASN A 64 3.74 -8.71 -1.21
N TYR A 65 3.59 -9.60 -0.23
CA TYR A 65 4.06 -9.37 1.14
C TYR A 65 5.59 -9.37 1.24
N PHE A 66 6.27 -10.14 0.40
CA PHE A 66 7.74 -10.09 0.33
C PHE A 66 8.22 -8.73 -0.21
N PHE A 67 7.67 -8.28 -1.34
CA PHE A 67 8.01 -6.98 -1.90
C PHE A 67 7.54 -5.83 -1.01
N GLY A 68 6.36 -5.97 -0.40
CA GLY A 68 5.84 -5.02 0.58
C GLY A 68 6.77 -4.86 1.78
N LEU A 69 7.27 -5.96 2.35
CA LEU A 69 8.20 -5.93 3.47
C LEU A 69 9.51 -5.20 3.12
N ILE A 70 10.08 -5.46 1.94
CA ILE A 70 11.27 -4.74 1.47
C ILE A 70 10.96 -3.25 1.35
N SER A 71 9.84 -2.91 0.69
CA SER A 71 9.45 -1.52 0.46
C SER A 71 9.29 -0.75 1.77
N VAL A 72 8.45 -1.23 2.70
CA VAL A 72 8.15 -0.49 3.94
C VAL A 72 9.36 -0.43 4.88
N SER A 73 10.21 -1.47 4.90
CA SER A 73 11.42 -1.47 5.73
C SER A 73 12.45 -0.46 5.23
N LEU A 74 12.68 -0.42 3.93
CA LEU A 74 13.60 0.55 3.33
C LEU A 74 13.04 1.97 3.38
N TYR A 75 11.73 2.14 3.19
CA TYR A 75 11.10 3.44 3.35
C TYR A 75 11.18 3.96 4.79
N ALA A 76 11.03 3.09 5.79
CA ALA A 76 11.28 3.46 7.19
C ALA A 76 12.73 3.92 7.42
N TYR A 77 13.70 3.23 6.82
CA TYR A 77 15.12 3.63 6.88
C TYR A 77 15.34 4.99 6.21
N VAL A 78 14.80 5.20 5.00
CA VAL A 78 14.90 6.49 4.30
C VAL A 78 14.26 7.61 5.13
N SER A 79 13.05 7.40 5.65
CA SER A 79 12.36 8.36 6.51
C SER A 79 13.20 8.72 7.76
N TYR A 80 13.89 7.75 8.35
CA TYR A 80 14.80 7.99 9.45
C TYR A 80 15.97 8.91 9.05
N THR A 81 16.58 8.69 7.88
CA THR A 81 17.71 9.52 7.40
C THR A 81 17.30 10.97 7.13
N TYR A 82 16.05 11.19 6.71
CA TYR A 82 15.45 12.52 6.52
C TYR A 82 14.81 13.09 7.80
N LYS A 83 14.98 12.43 8.96
CA LYS A 83 14.38 12.83 10.25
C LYS A 83 12.84 12.88 10.25
N LEU A 84 12.20 12.15 9.34
CA LEU A 84 10.75 11.99 9.26
C LEU A 84 10.32 10.84 10.21
N TYR A 85 10.45 11.09 11.51
CA TYR A 85 10.26 10.04 12.53
C TYR A 85 8.83 9.51 12.59
N GLY A 86 7.82 10.33 12.27
CA GLY A 86 6.42 9.88 12.18
C GLY A 86 6.23 8.81 11.10
N GLU A 87 6.71 9.08 9.88
CA GLU A 87 6.69 8.14 8.75
C GLU A 87 7.50 6.88 9.07
N MET A 88 8.68 7.03 9.67
CA MET A 88 9.49 5.89 10.11
C MET A 88 8.70 4.99 11.07
N MET A 89 8.08 5.57 12.10
CA MET A 89 7.31 4.81 13.09
C MET A 89 6.08 4.15 12.47
N LEU A 90 5.33 4.83 11.58
CA LEU A 90 4.19 4.27 10.87
C LEU A 90 4.61 3.04 10.05
N ASN A 91 5.67 3.15 9.28
CA ASN A 91 6.15 2.04 8.45
C ASN A 91 6.66 0.87 9.31
N LEU A 92 7.48 1.16 10.35
CA LEU A 92 8.10 0.12 11.16
C LEU A 92 7.13 -0.56 12.13
N LEU A 93 6.26 0.23 12.82
CA LEU A 93 5.40 -0.28 13.88
C LEU A 93 4.02 -0.73 13.40
N VAL A 94 3.57 -0.24 12.24
CA VAL A 94 2.26 -0.60 11.68
C VAL A 94 2.44 -1.45 10.43
N TYR A 95 3.09 -0.93 9.39
CA TYR A 95 3.12 -1.63 8.12
C TYR A 95 3.99 -2.89 8.12
N VAL A 96 5.15 -2.90 8.78
CA VAL A 96 5.98 -4.12 8.88
C VAL A 96 5.22 -5.28 9.56
N PRO A 97 4.61 -5.11 10.75
CA PRO A 97 3.77 -6.18 11.34
C PRO A 97 2.62 -6.64 10.44
N VAL A 98 1.97 -5.70 9.74
CA VAL A 98 0.87 -6.02 8.81
C VAL A 98 1.33 -6.90 7.65
N GLN A 99 2.57 -6.77 7.15
CA GLN A 99 3.10 -7.68 6.13
C GLN A 99 3.11 -9.15 6.61
N PHE A 100 3.54 -9.40 7.86
CA PHE A 100 3.54 -10.76 8.42
C PHE A 100 2.14 -11.29 8.68
N ILE A 101 1.25 -10.47 9.26
CA ILE A 101 -0.14 -10.84 9.53
C ILE A 101 -0.86 -11.16 8.22
N GLY A 102 -0.73 -10.29 7.22
CA GLY A 102 -1.35 -10.45 5.91
C GLY A 102 -0.84 -11.69 5.18
N PHE A 103 0.50 -11.92 5.18
CA PHE A 103 1.09 -13.13 4.62
C PHE A 103 0.50 -14.39 5.23
N TYR A 104 0.43 -14.47 6.58
CA TYR A 104 -0.15 -15.62 7.27
C TYR A 104 -1.63 -15.83 6.90
N MET A 105 -2.42 -14.76 6.91
CA MET A 105 -3.84 -14.82 6.58
C MET A 105 -4.08 -15.25 5.14
N TRP A 106 -3.35 -14.70 4.18
CA TRP A 106 -3.48 -15.06 2.77
C TRP A 106 -3.05 -16.50 2.54
N ARG A 107 -1.91 -16.92 3.06
CA ARG A 107 -1.43 -18.29 2.93
C ARG A 107 -2.43 -19.33 3.48
N ARG A 108 -3.05 -19.05 4.62
CA ARG A 108 -4.07 -19.92 5.19
C ARG A 108 -5.30 -20.06 4.28
N HIS A 109 -5.67 -19.01 3.57
CA HIS A 109 -6.81 -19.03 2.66
C HIS A 109 -6.46 -19.70 1.32
N MET A 110 -5.28 -19.49 0.78
CA MET A 110 -4.80 -20.22 -0.40
C MET A 110 -4.87 -21.73 -0.19
N THR A 111 -4.35 -22.23 0.94
CA THR A 111 -4.40 -23.65 1.28
C THR A 111 -5.84 -24.17 1.36
N ARG A 112 -6.77 -23.37 1.90
CA ARG A 112 -8.18 -23.75 2.01
C ARG A 112 -8.88 -23.76 0.65
N ASP A 113 -8.62 -22.76 -0.18
CA ASP A 113 -9.24 -22.63 -1.51
C ASP A 113 -8.75 -23.76 -2.44
N ASN A 114 -7.47 -24.17 -2.36
CA ASN A 114 -6.89 -25.31 -3.10
C ASN A 114 -7.47 -26.66 -2.68
N THR A 115 -7.91 -26.83 -1.43
CA THR A 115 -8.59 -28.07 -1.00
C THR A 115 -10.02 -28.18 -1.53
N VAL A 116 -10.64 -27.06 -1.86
CA VAL A 116 -12.02 -26.99 -2.40
C VAL A 116 -12.02 -27.05 -3.94
N ASN A 117 -11.02 -26.44 -4.59
CA ASN A 117 -10.85 -26.41 -6.05
C ASN A 117 -9.38 -26.67 -6.42
N PRO A 118 -8.98 -27.94 -6.62
CA PRO A 118 -7.59 -28.30 -6.93
C PRO A 118 -7.04 -27.71 -8.24
N ASP A 119 -7.92 -27.37 -9.18
CA ASP A 119 -7.59 -26.79 -10.49
C ASP A 119 -7.58 -25.25 -10.50
N SER A 120 -7.94 -24.60 -9.38
CA SER A 120 -7.82 -23.15 -9.26
C SER A 120 -6.35 -22.76 -9.15
N ALA A 121 -5.94 -21.74 -9.91
CA ALA A 121 -4.61 -21.16 -9.79
C ALA A 121 -4.33 -20.79 -8.32
N GLU A 122 -3.06 -20.83 -7.91
CA GLU A 122 -2.59 -20.44 -6.56
C GLU A 122 -2.79 -18.93 -6.28
N GLU A 123 -3.98 -18.41 -6.57
CA GLU A 123 -4.34 -17.02 -6.39
C GLU A 123 -5.36 -16.88 -5.26
N VAL A 124 -5.20 -15.83 -4.46
CA VAL A 124 -6.12 -15.55 -3.37
C VAL A 124 -7.43 -14.96 -3.90
N VAL A 125 -8.52 -15.68 -3.71
CA VAL A 125 -9.85 -15.22 -4.14
C VAL A 125 -10.29 -13.99 -3.34
N ALA A 126 -10.55 -12.89 -4.04
CA ALA A 126 -11.02 -11.66 -3.44
C ALA A 126 -12.49 -11.78 -3.02
N LYS A 127 -12.82 -11.20 -1.87
CA LYS A 127 -14.18 -11.05 -1.36
C LYS A 127 -14.77 -9.71 -1.77
N SER A 128 -16.09 -9.61 -1.67
CA SER A 128 -16.85 -8.36 -1.86
C SER A 128 -17.56 -7.99 -0.57
N LEU A 129 -17.59 -6.72 -0.23
CA LEU A 129 -18.38 -6.19 0.85
C LEU A 129 -19.88 -6.17 0.47
N GLY A 130 -20.73 -6.65 1.39
CA GLY A 130 -22.16 -6.38 1.30
C GLY A 130 -22.48 -4.92 1.67
N PHE A 131 -23.66 -4.44 1.26
CA PHE A 131 -24.09 -3.05 1.53
C PHE A 131 -23.98 -2.65 3.00
N GLY A 132 -24.43 -3.51 3.93
CA GLY A 132 -24.33 -3.23 5.36
C GLY A 132 -22.87 -3.13 5.86
N GLN A 133 -21.98 -3.94 5.32
CA GLN A 133 -20.55 -3.88 5.66
C GLN A 133 -19.91 -2.57 5.14
N TRP A 134 -20.29 -2.12 3.93
CA TRP A 134 -19.89 -0.83 3.40
C TRP A 134 -20.29 0.33 4.31
N VAL A 135 -21.53 0.32 4.80
CA VAL A 135 -22.01 1.34 5.76
C VAL A 135 -21.11 1.40 6.99
N TRP A 136 -20.77 0.24 7.57
CA TRP A 136 -19.88 0.19 8.74
C TRP A 136 -18.46 0.66 8.44
N VAL A 137 -17.90 0.32 7.27
CA VAL A 137 -16.59 0.80 6.83
C VAL A 137 -16.57 2.32 6.70
N VAL A 138 -17.60 2.90 6.07
CA VAL A 138 -17.72 4.36 5.92
C VAL A 138 -17.90 5.04 7.28
N VAL A 139 -18.79 4.52 8.13
CA VAL A 139 -19.01 5.06 9.49
C VAL A 139 -17.74 5.02 10.31
N ALA A 140 -17.01 3.89 10.29
CA ALA A 140 -15.74 3.76 11.02
C ALA A 140 -14.68 4.74 10.48
N ALA A 141 -14.58 4.90 9.15
CA ALA A 141 -13.68 5.86 8.54
C ALA A 141 -14.02 7.31 8.92
N VAL A 142 -15.30 7.69 8.90
CA VAL A 142 -15.74 9.04 9.29
C VAL A 142 -15.45 9.30 10.76
N ILE A 143 -15.90 8.41 11.67
CA ILE A 143 -15.67 8.56 13.12
C ILE A 143 -14.17 8.59 13.43
N GLY A 144 -13.40 7.68 12.85
CA GLY A 144 -11.94 7.63 13.01
C GLY A 144 -11.26 8.93 12.53
N THR A 145 -11.69 9.44 11.36
CA THR A 145 -11.18 10.71 10.82
C THR A 145 -11.49 11.88 11.76
N LEU A 146 -12.74 11.99 12.25
CA LEU A 146 -13.12 13.07 13.17
C LEU A 146 -12.29 13.01 14.46
N ALA A 147 -12.19 11.82 15.08
CA ALA A 147 -11.41 11.64 16.30
C ALA A 147 -9.93 11.95 16.09
N TYR A 148 -9.33 11.46 15.00
CA TYR A 148 -7.92 11.71 14.70
C TYR A 148 -7.65 13.16 14.31
N THR A 149 -8.59 13.82 13.62
CA THR A 149 -8.51 15.25 13.33
C THR A 149 -8.43 16.10 14.60
N GLU A 150 -9.23 15.78 15.63
CA GLU A 150 -9.17 16.52 16.90
C GLU A 150 -7.81 16.31 17.62
N LEU A 151 -7.27 15.10 17.56
CA LEU A 151 -5.91 14.83 18.05
C LEU A 151 -4.87 15.68 17.29
N LEU A 152 -4.93 15.69 15.96
CA LEU A 152 -4.00 16.46 15.12
C LEU A 152 -4.10 17.96 15.34
N LYS A 153 -5.29 18.48 15.59
CA LYS A 153 -5.49 19.89 15.98
C LYS A 153 -4.78 20.19 17.30
N SER A 154 -4.86 19.30 18.28
CA SER A 154 -4.19 19.48 19.58
C SER A 154 -2.64 19.45 19.45
N LEU A 155 -2.13 18.79 18.44
CA LEU A 155 -0.69 18.71 18.11
C LEU A 155 -0.22 19.85 17.19
N GLY A 156 -1.12 20.73 16.74
CA GLY A 156 -0.78 21.88 15.90
C GLY A 156 -0.53 21.55 14.42
N SER A 157 -1.12 20.47 13.89
CA SER A 157 -1.03 20.14 12.46
C SER A 157 -1.60 21.27 11.59
N ALA A 158 -0.96 21.56 10.47
CA ALA A 158 -1.37 22.63 9.54
C ALA A 158 -2.70 22.32 8.83
N LEU A 159 -2.95 21.07 8.48
CA LEU A 159 -4.13 20.60 7.73
C LEU A 159 -4.75 19.34 8.38
N PRO A 160 -5.18 19.43 9.65
CA PRO A 160 -5.50 18.25 10.46
C PRO A 160 -6.63 17.38 9.88
N ALA A 161 -7.58 17.97 9.16
CA ALA A 161 -8.71 17.23 8.58
C ALA A 161 -8.28 16.38 7.37
N LEU A 162 -7.48 16.94 6.46
CA LEU A 162 -6.96 16.21 5.29
C LEU A 162 -5.94 15.14 5.71
N ASP A 163 -5.02 15.50 6.60
CA ASP A 163 -4.01 14.59 7.14
C ASP A 163 -4.69 13.42 7.88
N GLY A 164 -5.63 13.72 8.77
CA GLY A 164 -6.40 12.72 9.49
C GLY A 164 -7.21 11.79 8.58
N ALA A 165 -7.87 12.34 7.56
CA ALA A 165 -8.60 11.53 6.58
C ALA A 165 -7.67 10.60 5.80
N THR A 166 -6.52 11.10 5.35
CA THR A 166 -5.54 10.30 4.60
C THR A 166 -5.06 9.11 5.42
N VAL A 167 -4.66 9.33 6.67
CA VAL A 167 -4.17 8.27 7.57
C VAL A 167 -5.27 7.24 7.87
N VAL A 168 -6.45 7.68 8.27
CA VAL A 168 -7.53 6.77 8.67
C VAL A 168 -8.02 5.94 7.49
N VAL A 169 -8.25 6.56 6.32
CA VAL A 169 -8.67 5.81 5.12
C VAL A 169 -7.59 4.85 4.66
N SER A 170 -6.30 5.19 4.79
CA SER A 170 -5.18 4.28 4.50
C SER A 170 -5.19 3.05 5.40
N ILE A 171 -5.41 3.23 6.71
CA ILE A 171 -5.50 2.12 7.66
C ILE A 171 -6.68 1.22 7.30
N VAL A 172 -7.85 1.79 6.99
CA VAL A 172 -9.04 1.01 6.60
C VAL A 172 -8.77 0.25 5.28
N ALA A 173 -8.17 0.90 4.28
CA ALA A 173 -7.78 0.26 3.01
C ALA A 173 -6.83 -0.93 3.26
N GLN A 174 -5.83 -0.74 4.13
CA GLN A 174 -4.88 -1.78 4.51
C GLN A 174 -5.56 -2.97 5.21
N VAL A 175 -6.51 -2.71 6.10
CA VAL A 175 -7.30 -3.77 6.75
C VAL A 175 -8.12 -4.55 5.72
N LEU A 176 -8.81 -3.86 4.81
CA LEU A 176 -9.55 -4.52 3.73
C LEU A 176 -8.64 -5.34 2.81
N MET A 177 -7.43 -4.87 2.54
CA MET A 177 -6.42 -5.63 1.78
C MET A 177 -6.07 -6.94 2.47
N VAL A 178 -5.72 -6.88 3.75
CA VAL A 178 -5.37 -8.08 4.55
C VAL A 178 -6.54 -9.07 4.61
N LEU A 179 -7.77 -8.56 4.72
CA LEU A 179 -9.00 -9.35 4.72
C LEU A 179 -9.45 -9.80 3.32
N ARG A 180 -8.71 -9.43 2.27
CA ARG A 180 -8.96 -9.80 0.86
C ARG A 180 -10.23 -9.21 0.26
N TYR A 181 -10.64 -8.02 0.69
CA TYR A 181 -11.77 -7.33 0.10
C TYR A 181 -11.31 -6.50 -1.11
N ARG A 182 -11.98 -6.67 -2.27
CA ARG A 182 -11.66 -5.92 -3.49
C ARG A 182 -11.91 -4.43 -3.38
N GLU A 183 -12.77 -4.02 -2.47
CA GLU A 183 -13.14 -2.63 -2.21
C GLU A 183 -11.97 -1.81 -1.62
N GLN A 184 -10.90 -2.44 -1.18
CA GLN A 184 -9.64 -1.76 -0.84
C GLN A 184 -9.19 -0.80 -1.95
N TRP A 185 -9.37 -1.20 -3.23
CA TRP A 185 -8.93 -0.38 -4.35
C TRP A 185 -9.66 0.95 -4.45
N VAL A 186 -10.95 0.98 -4.10
CA VAL A 186 -11.73 2.23 -4.02
C VAL A 186 -11.12 3.15 -2.95
N LEU A 187 -10.80 2.59 -1.78
CA LEU A 187 -10.19 3.37 -0.70
C LEU A 187 -8.79 3.86 -1.06
N TRP A 188 -7.97 3.06 -1.74
CA TRP A 188 -6.66 3.51 -2.22
C TRP A 188 -6.75 4.65 -3.24
N ILE A 189 -7.77 4.63 -4.12
CA ILE A 189 -8.05 5.77 -5.01
C ILE A 189 -8.41 7.02 -4.19
N VAL A 190 -9.26 6.88 -3.16
CA VAL A 190 -9.61 7.98 -2.25
C VAL A 190 -8.36 8.51 -1.53
N VAL A 191 -7.51 7.64 -1.00
CA VAL A 191 -6.23 8.02 -0.37
C VAL A 191 -5.37 8.83 -1.33
N ASN A 192 -5.21 8.38 -2.58
CA ASN A 192 -4.42 9.12 -3.56
C ASN A 192 -4.98 10.52 -3.84
N ILE A 193 -6.31 10.65 -3.95
CA ILE A 193 -6.97 11.96 -4.13
C ILE A 193 -6.72 12.85 -2.90
N LEU A 194 -6.88 12.31 -1.68
CA LEU A 194 -6.64 13.05 -0.45
C LEU A 194 -5.17 13.49 -0.33
N THR A 195 -4.23 12.60 -0.65
CA THR A 195 -2.78 12.91 -0.64
C THR A 195 -2.43 14.01 -1.63
N ILE A 196 -2.92 13.92 -2.86
CA ILE A 196 -2.72 14.97 -3.88
C ILE A 196 -3.31 16.30 -3.39
N SER A 197 -4.52 16.26 -2.81
CA SER A 197 -5.19 17.45 -2.28
C SER A 197 -4.42 18.05 -1.10
N LEU A 198 -3.85 17.22 -0.23
CA LEU A 198 -3.01 17.64 0.90
C LEU A 198 -1.76 18.38 0.40
N TRP A 199 -1.03 17.78 -0.53
CA TRP A 199 0.18 18.41 -1.09
C TRP A 199 -0.12 19.68 -1.88
N ALA A 200 -1.20 19.69 -2.66
CA ALA A 200 -1.65 20.90 -3.37
C ALA A 200 -2.03 22.02 -2.41
N ALA A 201 -2.76 21.71 -1.33
CA ALA A 201 -3.11 22.70 -0.30
C ALA A 201 -1.86 23.20 0.44
N MET A 202 -0.92 22.33 0.79
CA MET A 202 0.36 22.73 1.39
C MET A 202 1.14 23.66 0.46
N TRP A 203 1.21 23.34 -0.82
CA TRP A 203 1.90 24.17 -1.81
C TRP A 203 1.27 25.56 -1.95
N LEU A 204 -0.06 25.64 -1.95
CA LEU A 204 -0.79 26.91 -2.01
C LEU A 204 -0.60 27.76 -0.74
N HIS A 205 -0.54 27.12 0.44
CA HIS A 205 -0.35 27.81 1.71
C HIS A 205 1.11 28.19 1.99
N HIS A 206 2.08 27.45 1.46
CA HIS A 206 3.51 27.68 1.64
C HIS A 206 4.21 28.23 0.39
N GLY A 207 3.48 28.53 -0.66
CA GLY A 207 4.01 29.01 -1.95
C GLY A 207 4.76 30.34 -1.90
N GLU A 208 4.84 30.98 -0.74
CA GLU A 208 5.68 32.17 -0.49
C GLU A 208 6.94 31.89 0.33
N THR A 209 7.13 30.69 0.86
CA THR A 209 8.35 30.32 1.60
C THR A 209 8.91 29.02 1.07
N SER A 210 9.94 29.15 0.21
CA SER A 210 10.98 28.17 -0.15
C SER A 210 10.73 26.72 0.32
N LEU A 211 10.44 25.85 -0.66
CA LEU A 211 10.66 24.40 -0.51
C LEU A 211 12.12 24.15 -0.12
N PRO A 212 12.38 23.27 0.90
CA PRO A 212 13.72 22.79 1.18
C PRO A 212 14.25 21.94 0.06
#